data_82600e442ed24202abbb01f6014a4a29
#
_entry.id   82600e442ed24202abbb01f6014a4a29
#
_cell.length_a   1.000
_cell.length_b   1.000
_cell.length_c   1.000
_cell.angle_alpha   90.00
_cell.angle_beta   90.00
_cell.angle_gamma   90.00
#
_symmetry.space_group_name_H-M   'P 1'
#
loop_
_entity.id
_entity.type
_entity.pdbx_description
1 polymer ?
#
loop_
_entity_poly.entity_id
_entity_poly.type
_entity_poly.pdbx_seq_one_letter_code
_entity_poly.pdbx_strand_id
1 'polypeptide(L)'
;MKQIILTGDRPTGRLHVGHYVGSLKERVALQNSGKFDEIYIMIADAQALTDNAEHPEKVRQNIMNVALDYLACGLDPEKSTLFIQSMIPELTELTFYYMNLVTVSRVQRNPTVKAEIQMRNFEASIPVGFFCYPISQAADITAFRATAVPVGEDQLPMLEQCKEIVHKFNAVYGDTLVDPQIILPKNQACLRLPGIDGKAKMSKSLGNCIYLSDSPEDIRTKVMSMFTDPTHLRREDPGHTEGNPVFIYLDAFCRPEYFPEFLSEYSGLDELKAHYQRGGLGDVKVKKFLNNVLQAELAPIRQRREDWEKRLPDVYEILRVGSETARNTAASTLRDVRHAMRIDYFEDSNLLRKD
;
A
#
# COMPACT_ATOMS: atom_id res chain seq x y z
N MET A 1 -21.94 -11.59 -9.94
CA MET A 1 -20.64 -11.93 -9.33
C MET A 1 -20.41 -10.92 -8.23
N LYS A 2 -19.98 -11.36 -7.03
CA LYS A 2 -19.61 -10.44 -5.93
C LYS A 2 -18.48 -9.52 -6.37
N GLN A 3 -18.54 -8.28 -5.93
CA GLN A 3 -17.46 -7.29 -6.11
C GLN A 3 -16.52 -7.37 -4.91
N ILE A 4 -15.29 -7.80 -5.12
CA ILE A 4 -14.34 -8.10 -4.05
C ILE A 4 -13.05 -7.31 -4.27
N ILE A 5 -12.61 -6.59 -3.24
CA ILE A 5 -11.30 -5.92 -3.22
C ILE A 5 -10.30 -6.73 -2.41
N LEU A 6 -9.06 -6.84 -2.93
CA LEU A 6 -7.89 -7.17 -2.15
C LEU A 6 -6.86 -6.04 -2.25
N THR A 7 -6.31 -5.66 -1.13
CA THR A 7 -5.17 -4.73 -1.03
C THR A 7 -4.38 -5.02 0.25
N GLY A 8 -3.19 -4.44 0.40
CA GLY A 8 -2.40 -4.63 1.61
C GLY A 8 -1.06 -3.91 1.55
N ASP A 9 -0.32 -3.97 2.66
CA ASP A 9 1.02 -3.43 2.79
C ASP A 9 1.94 -4.41 3.51
N ARG A 10 3.24 -4.34 3.20
CA ARG A 10 4.28 -5.10 3.91
C ARG A 10 4.61 -4.44 5.25
N PRO A 11 4.66 -5.19 6.36
CA PRO A 11 4.96 -4.64 7.69
C PRO A 11 6.48 -4.43 7.89
N THR A 12 7.07 -3.60 7.05
CA THR A 12 8.51 -3.28 7.10
C THR A 12 8.84 -2.04 7.93
N GLY A 13 7.87 -1.50 8.64
CA GLY A 13 7.95 -0.33 9.51
C GLY A 13 6.62 0.42 9.56
N ARG A 14 6.54 1.46 10.41
CA ARG A 14 5.37 2.34 10.53
C ARG A 14 4.96 2.93 9.19
N LEU A 15 3.67 3.19 8.99
CA LEU A 15 3.19 3.85 7.77
C LEU A 15 3.43 5.37 7.84
N HIS A 16 3.67 5.97 6.70
CA HIS A 16 3.95 7.41 6.58
C HIS A 16 2.88 8.10 5.72
N VAL A 17 2.87 9.42 5.71
CA VAL A 17 1.88 10.22 4.97
C VAL A 17 1.81 9.88 3.48
N GLY A 18 2.89 9.38 2.89
CA GLY A 18 2.88 8.88 1.50
C GLY A 18 1.99 7.64 1.31
N HIS A 19 1.96 6.71 2.29
CA HIS A 19 0.99 5.59 2.26
C HIS A 19 -0.44 6.09 2.44
N TYR A 20 -0.63 7.10 3.30
CA TYR A 20 -1.96 7.67 3.53
C TYR A 20 -2.56 8.25 2.25
N VAL A 21 -1.82 9.16 1.60
CA VAL A 21 -2.30 9.81 0.38
C VAL A 21 -2.35 8.87 -0.82
N GLY A 22 -1.30 8.03 -0.97
CA GLY A 22 -1.17 7.15 -2.12
C GLY A 22 -2.08 5.92 -2.09
N SER A 23 -2.61 5.54 -0.92
CA SER A 23 -3.33 4.27 -0.79
C SER A 23 -4.43 4.26 0.27
N LEU A 24 -4.13 4.56 1.54
CA LEU A 24 -5.08 4.34 2.64
C LEU A 24 -6.33 5.21 2.53
N LYS A 25 -6.20 6.46 2.10
CA LYS A 25 -7.32 7.39 1.89
C LYS A 25 -8.31 6.84 0.84
N GLU A 26 -7.79 6.26 -0.25
CA GLU A 26 -8.62 5.62 -1.28
C GLU A 26 -9.25 4.33 -0.77
N ARG A 27 -8.53 3.50 0.00
CA ARG A 27 -9.09 2.28 0.61
C ARG A 27 -10.28 2.59 1.51
N VAL A 28 -10.19 3.62 2.34
CA VAL A 28 -11.30 4.08 3.19
C VAL A 28 -12.46 4.62 2.35
N ALA A 29 -12.18 5.33 1.27
CA ALA A 29 -13.21 5.79 0.34
C ALA A 29 -13.92 4.63 -0.36
N LEU A 30 -13.18 3.62 -0.82
CA LEU A 30 -13.73 2.41 -1.43
C LEU A 30 -14.57 1.62 -0.42
N GLN A 31 -14.10 1.45 0.81
CA GLN A 31 -14.82 0.81 1.92
C GLN A 31 -16.20 1.48 2.15
N ASN A 32 -16.23 2.80 2.16
CA ASN A 32 -17.45 3.56 2.45
C ASN A 32 -18.33 3.81 1.21
N SER A 33 -17.89 3.39 0.02
CA SER A 33 -18.61 3.60 -1.23
C SER A 33 -19.88 2.75 -1.40
N GLY A 34 -19.98 1.64 -0.67
CA GLY A 34 -21.05 0.64 -0.80
C GLY A 34 -21.03 -0.13 -2.13
N LYS A 35 -19.95 -0.04 -2.91
CA LYS A 35 -19.81 -0.67 -4.23
C LYS A 35 -19.25 -2.09 -4.19
N PHE A 36 -18.67 -2.48 -3.07
CA PHE A 36 -17.99 -3.76 -2.92
C PHE A 36 -18.66 -4.58 -1.83
N ASP A 37 -18.86 -5.86 -2.12
CA ASP A 37 -19.50 -6.82 -1.21
C ASP A 37 -18.53 -7.28 -0.12
N GLU A 38 -17.24 -7.41 -0.46
CA GLU A 38 -16.17 -7.85 0.44
C GLU A 38 -14.89 -7.05 0.20
N ILE A 39 -14.20 -6.72 1.27
CA ILE A 39 -12.94 -5.98 1.23
C ILE A 39 -11.93 -6.67 2.13
N TYR A 40 -10.85 -7.17 1.53
CA TYR A 40 -9.75 -7.83 2.22
C TYR A 40 -8.54 -6.90 2.29
N ILE A 41 -8.06 -6.65 3.51
CA ILE A 41 -6.91 -5.78 3.78
C ILE A 41 -5.80 -6.62 4.41
N MET A 42 -4.78 -6.92 3.63
CA MET A 42 -3.71 -7.83 4.00
C MET A 42 -2.53 -7.11 4.66
N ILE A 43 -2.04 -7.65 5.75
CA ILE A 43 -0.69 -7.37 6.26
C ILE A 43 0.23 -8.44 5.70
N ALA A 44 1.02 -8.07 4.68
CA ALA A 44 1.80 -9.00 3.85
C ALA A 44 3.16 -9.32 4.49
N ASP A 45 3.14 -10.05 5.61
CA ASP A 45 4.33 -10.39 6.39
C ASP A 45 5.22 -11.43 5.70
N ALA A 46 4.64 -12.47 5.11
CA ALA A 46 5.40 -13.45 4.33
C ALA A 46 6.09 -12.80 3.12
N GLN A 47 5.39 -11.88 2.44
CA GLN A 47 5.97 -11.08 1.36
C GLN A 47 7.10 -10.18 1.88
N ALA A 48 6.99 -9.63 3.09
CA ALA A 48 8.04 -8.80 3.68
C ALA A 48 9.32 -9.59 3.99
N LEU A 49 9.22 -10.90 4.26
CA LEU A 49 10.37 -11.75 4.51
C LEU A 49 11.23 -12.00 3.26
N THR A 50 10.72 -11.79 2.05
CA THR A 50 11.49 -12.02 0.81
C THR A 50 12.75 -11.15 0.72
N ASP A 51 12.78 -10.03 1.41
CA ASP A 51 13.91 -9.10 1.49
C ASP A 51 14.29 -8.71 2.95
N ASN A 52 13.72 -9.39 3.95
CA ASN A 52 14.03 -9.24 5.36
C ASN A 52 14.15 -10.60 6.08
N ALA A 53 14.59 -11.65 5.37
CA ALA A 53 14.68 -13.01 5.93
C ALA A 53 15.64 -13.09 7.13
N GLU A 54 16.71 -12.31 7.15
CA GLU A 54 17.69 -12.25 8.22
C GLU A 54 17.21 -11.43 9.44
N HIS A 55 16.10 -10.68 9.29
CA HIS A 55 15.54 -9.79 10.30
C HIS A 55 14.04 -10.00 10.53
N PRO A 56 13.59 -11.23 10.86
CA PRO A 56 12.16 -11.53 11.01
C PRO A 56 11.51 -10.76 12.18
N GLU A 57 12.29 -10.40 13.20
CA GLU A 57 11.83 -9.57 14.32
C GLU A 57 11.33 -8.19 13.88
N LYS A 58 11.96 -7.61 12.85
CA LYS A 58 11.51 -6.33 12.26
C LYS A 58 10.11 -6.46 11.66
N VAL A 59 9.84 -7.55 10.94
CA VAL A 59 8.52 -7.83 10.36
C VAL A 59 7.50 -8.04 11.48
N ARG A 60 7.82 -8.91 12.46
CA ARG A 60 6.96 -9.22 13.60
C ARG A 60 6.56 -7.97 14.40
N GLN A 61 7.51 -7.11 14.72
CA GLN A 61 7.26 -5.89 15.50
C GLN A 61 6.35 -4.89 14.78
N ASN A 62 6.30 -4.94 13.46
CA ASN A 62 5.52 -3.98 12.67
C ASN A 62 4.12 -4.47 12.29
N ILE A 63 3.74 -5.70 12.58
CA ILE A 63 2.37 -6.17 12.32
C ILE A 63 1.35 -5.32 13.07
N MET A 64 1.51 -5.17 14.39
CA MET A 64 0.60 -4.36 15.21
C MET A 64 0.66 -2.88 14.83
N ASN A 65 1.84 -2.35 14.49
CA ASN A 65 1.97 -0.97 14.04
C ASN A 65 1.17 -0.70 12.76
N VAL A 66 1.22 -1.60 11.77
CA VAL A 66 0.47 -1.46 10.53
C VAL A 66 -1.03 -1.61 10.77
N ALA A 67 -1.45 -2.56 11.63
CA ALA A 67 -2.84 -2.71 12.00
C ALA A 67 -3.40 -1.45 12.69
N LEU A 68 -2.66 -0.88 13.63
CA LEU A 68 -3.02 0.37 14.29
C LEU A 68 -3.13 1.54 13.30
N ASP A 69 -2.19 1.64 12.35
CA ASP A 69 -2.23 2.67 11.31
C ASP A 69 -3.45 2.50 10.39
N TYR A 70 -3.82 1.26 10.04
CA TYR A 70 -5.03 0.97 9.26
C TYR A 70 -6.30 1.44 9.98
N LEU A 71 -6.48 1.04 11.22
CA LEU A 71 -7.63 1.42 12.04
C LEU A 71 -7.67 2.93 12.31
N ALA A 72 -6.50 3.53 12.57
CA ALA A 72 -6.37 4.97 12.77
C ALA A 72 -6.75 5.78 11.53
N CYS A 73 -6.43 5.30 10.33
CA CYS A 73 -6.83 5.92 9.07
C CYS A 73 -8.32 5.79 8.77
N GLY A 74 -9.05 4.90 9.48
CA GLY A 74 -10.49 4.74 9.34
C GLY A 74 -10.92 3.48 8.59
N LEU A 75 -10.02 2.49 8.42
CA LEU A 75 -10.45 1.16 8.02
C LEU A 75 -11.24 0.54 9.18
N ASP A 76 -12.45 0.10 8.86
CA ASP A 76 -13.45 -0.38 9.78
C ASP A 76 -13.50 -1.92 9.74
N PRO A 77 -13.18 -2.62 10.84
CA PRO A 77 -13.17 -4.08 10.86
C PRO A 77 -14.57 -4.72 10.70
N GLU A 78 -15.65 -3.95 10.82
CA GLU A 78 -17.00 -4.42 10.53
C GLU A 78 -17.32 -4.41 9.03
N LYS A 79 -16.55 -3.64 8.23
CA LYS A 79 -16.73 -3.49 6.78
C LYS A 79 -15.60 -4.12 5.96
N SER A 80 -14.44 -4.30 6.57
CA SER A 80 -13.24 -4.80 5.90
C SER A 80 -12.59 -5.90 6.73
N THR A 81 -12.20 -6.99 6.10
CA THR A 81 -11.48 -8.09 6.74
C THR A 81 -9.99 -7.78 6.79
N LEU A 82 -9.48 -7.41 7.98
CA LEU A 82 -8.05 -7.20 8.21
C LEU A 82 -7.40 -8.52 8.59
N PHE A 83 -6.35 -8.95 7.90
CA PHE A 83 -5.72 -10.24 8.14
C PHE A 83 -4.21 -10.25 7.91
N ILE A 84 -3.54 -11.28 8.43
CA ILE A 84 -2.10 -11.50 8.30
C ILE A 84 -1.87 -12.59 7.24
N GLN A 85 -1.04 -12.31 6.25
CA GLN A 85 -0.79 -13.19 5.08
C GLN A 85 -0.31 -14.58 5.50
N SER A 86 0.66 -14.68 6.42
CA SER A 86 1.24 -15.96 6.85
C SER A 86 0.24 -16.87 7.60
N MET A 87 -0.90 -16.32 8.03
CA MET A 87 -1.97 -17.12 8.65
C MET A 87 -2.81 -17.89 7.63
N ILE A 88 -2.55 -17.71 6.34
CA ILE A 88 -3.28 -18.32 5.22
C ILE A 88 -2.33 -19.27 4.45
N PRO A 89 -2.10 -20.48 4.92
CA PRO A 89 -1.17 -21.43 4.27
C PRO A 89 -1.59 -21.81 2.85
N GLU A 90 -2.85 -21.68 2.51
CA GLU A 90 -3.43 -21.92 1.19
C GLU A 90 -2.77 -21.07 0.10
N LEU A 91 -2.29 -19.87 0.45
CA LEU A 91 -1.56 -18.99 -0.48
C LEU A 91 -0.24 -19.60 -0.94
N THR A 92 0.44 -20.31 -0.05
CA THR A 92 1.70 -20.99 -0.39
C THR A 92 1.46 -22.12 -1.37
N GLU A 93 0.41 -22.90 -1.21
CA GLU A 93 0.05 -23.98 -2.10
C GLU A 93 -0.35 -23.45 -3.49
N LEU A 94 -1.20 -22.43 -3.56
CA LEU A 94 -1.54 -21.75 -4.81
C LEU A 94 -0.30 -21.22 -5.52
N THR A 95 0.63 -20.60 -4.78
CA THR A 95 1.90 -20.12 -5.33
C THR A 95 2.67 -21.23 -6.00
N PHE A 96 2.77 -22.39 -5.34
CA PHE A 96 3.47 -23.54 -5.91
C PHE A 96 2.81 -24.05 -7.21
N TYR A 97 1.48 -24.10 -7.28
CA TYR A 97 0.78 -24.47 -8.52
C TYR A 97 1.02 -23.47 -9.63
N TYR A 98 1.00 -22.16 -9.32
CA TYR A 98 1.21 -21.11 -10.31
C TYR A 98 2.66 -21.06 -10.82
N MET A 99 3.66 -21.49 -10.03
CA MET A 99 5.04 -21.63 -10.48
C MET A 99 5.17 -22.56 -11.69
N ASN A 100 4.26 -23.54 -11.84
CA ASN A 100 4.26 -24.44 -12.99
C ASN A 100 3.68 -23.78 -14.27
N LEU A 101 3.07 -22.63 -14.16
CA LEU A 101 2.46 -21.90 -15.28
C LEU A 101 3.32 -20.74 -15.77
N VAL A 102 4.40 -20.37 -15.06
CA VAL A 102 5.25 -19.23 -15.35
C VAL A 102 6.68 -19.67 -15.59
N THR A 103 7.33 -19.12 -16.61
CA THR A 103 8.75 -19.41 -16.87
C THR A 103 9.66 -18.42 -16.13
N VAL A 104 10.88 -18.86 -15.80
CA VAL A 104 11.94 -17.99 -15.24
C VAL A 104 12.14 -16.74 -16.11
N SER A 105 12.23 -16.92 -17.42
CA SER A 105 12.40 -15.80 -18.36
C SER A 105 11.25 -14.79 -18.33
N ARG A 106 10.02 -15.23 -18.03
CA ARG A 106 8.88 -14.30 -17.89
C ARG A 106 9.01 -13.45 -16.64
N VAL A 107 9.39 -14.04 -15.51
CA VAL A 107 9.62 -13.31 -14.25
C VAL A 107 10.78 -12.31 -14.41
N GLN A 108 11.89 -12.73 -15.00
CA GLN A 108 13.05 -11.86 -15.26
C GLN A 108 12.72 -10.64 -16.13
N ARG A 109 11.76 -10.77 -17.05
CA ARG A 109 11.32 -9.66 -17.92
C ARG A 109 10.32 -8.72 -17.28
N ASN A 110 9.82 -9.03 -16.08
CA ASN A 110 8.93 -8.12 -15.38
C ASN A 110 9.67 -6.82 -15.01
N PRO A 111 9.21 -5.64 -15.47
CA PRO A 111 9.93 -4.38 -15.29
C PRO A 111 10.17 -4.01 -13.83
N THR A 112 9.18 -4.28 -12.96
CA THR A 112 9.28 -3.99 -11.52
C THR A 112 10.33 -4.87 -10.85
N VAL A 113 10.31 -6.19 -11.13
CA VAL A 113 11.33 -7.14 -10.62
C VAL A 113 12.72 -6.72 -11.06
N LYS A 114 12.88 -6.37 -12.34
CA LYS A 114 14.15 -5.93 -12.90
C LYS A 114 14.69 -4.67 -12.21
N ALA A 115 13.84 -3.68 -12.02
CA ALA A 115 14.19 -2.43 -11.35
C ALA A 115 14.58 -2.66 -9.88
N GLU A 116 13.84 -3.51 -9.18
CA GLU A 116 14.11 -3.84 -7.76
C GLU A 116 15.41 -4.65 -7.59
N ILE A 117 15.72 -5.59 -8.49
CA ILE A 117 16.98 -6.34 -8.48
C ILE A 117 18.17 -5.37 -8.58
N GLN A 118 18.10 -4.41 -9.50
CA GLN A 118 19.13 -3.38 -9.68
C GLN A 118 19.27 -2.49 -8.43
N MET A 119 18.14 -2.00 -7.91
CA MET A 119 18.11 -1.10 -6.75
C MET A 119 18.68 -1.76 -5.50
N ARG A 120 18.55 -3.08 -5.35
CA ARG A 120 18.99 -3.85 -4.17
C ARG A 120 20.37 -4.48 -4.34
N ASN A 121 21.03 -4.30 -5.48
CA ASN A 121 22.30 -4.95 -5.82
C ASN A 121 22.27 -6.48 -5.73
N PHE A 122 21.13 -7.10 -6.08
CA PHE A 122 20.95 -8.56 -6.08
C PHE A 122 21.51 -9.24 -7.34
N GLU A 123 22.15 -8.53 -8.26
CA GLU A 123 22.55 -9.03 -9.58
C GLU A 123 23.38 -10.31 -9.53
N ALA A 124 24.24 -10.46 -8.52
CA ALA A 124 25.08 -11.64 -8.35
C ALA A 124 24.42 -12.79 -7.58
N SER A 125 23.38 -12.52 -6.78
CA SER A 125 22.75 -13.52 -5.91
C SER A 125 21.31 -13.12 -5.57
N ILE A 126 20.39 -13.49 -6.43
CA ILE A 126 18.96 -13.19 -6.24
C ILE A 126 18.33 -14.26 -5.32
N PRO A 127 17.77 -13.90 -4.15
CA PRO A 127 17.04 -14.86 -3.34
C PRO A 127 15.84 -15.41 -4.10
N VAL A 128 15.61 -16.74 -4.05
CA VAL A 128 14.52 -17.39 -4.78
C VAL A 128 13.16 -16.84 -4.35
N GLY A 129 12.94 -16.61 -3.05
CA GLY A 129 11.69 -16.03 -2.54
C GLY A 129 11.44 -14.64 -3.11
N PHE A 130 12.50 -13.80 -3.18
CA PHE A 130 12.42 -12.49 -3.82
C PHE A 130 12.13 -12.62 -5.33
N PHE A 131 12.75 -13.56 -6.03
CA PHE A 131 12.50 -13.78 -7.45
C PHE A 131 11.06 -14.23 -7.73
N CYS A 132 10.49 -15.06 -6.87
CA CYS A 132 9.16 -15.66 -7.04
C CYS A 132 8.00 -14.79 -6.50
N TYR A 133 8.25 -13.65 -5.83
CA TYR A 133 7.19 -12.87 -5.22
C TYR A 133 6.07 -12.41 -6.17
N PRO A 134 6.28 -12.17 -7.48
CA PRO A 134 5.19 -11.82 -8.38
C PRO A 134 4.17 -12.96 -8.55
N ILE A 135 4.64 -14.20 -8.42
CA ILE A 135 3.78 -15.38 -8.50
C ILE A 135 2.98 -15.53 -7.19
N SER A 136 3.63 -15.30 -6.03
CA SER A 136 2.91 -15.32 -4.75
C SER A 136 1.90 -14.19 -4.65
N GLN A 137 2.18 -13.01 -5.20
CA GLN A 137 1.21 -11.91 -5.27
C GLN A 137 -0.02 -12.28 -6.12
N ALA A 138 0.16 -13.05 -7.20
CA ALA A 138 -0.98 -13.57 -7.96
C ALA A 138 -1.81 -14.57 -7.13
N ALA A 139 -1.17 -15.38 -6.30
CA ALA A 139 -1.88 -16.27 -5.37
C ALA A 139 -2.65 -15.48 -4.30
N ASP A 140 -2.05 -14.41 -3.74
CA ASP A 140 -2.74 -13.50 -2.82
C ASP A 140 -4.04 -12.95 -3.43
N ILE A 141 -3.99 -12.49 -4.68
CA ILE A 141 -5.13 -11.87 -5.36
C ILE A 141 -6.22 -12.90 -5.68
N THR A 142 -5.84 -14.03 -6.25
CA THR A 142 -6.79 -15.02 -6.75
C THR A 142 -7.42 -15.86 -5.66
N ALA A 143 -6.75 -16.08 -4.52
CA ALA A 143 -7.27 -16.82 -3.38
C ALA A 143 -8.58 -16.24 -2.83
N PHE A 144 -8.73 -14.92 -2.90
CA PHE A 144 -9.93 -14.21 -2.45
C PHE A 144 -10.92 -13.93 -3.57
N ARG A 145 -10.66 -14.42 -4.80
CA ARG A 145 -11.47 -14.13 -5.99
C ARG A 145 -11.65 -12.62 -6.21
N ALA A 146 -10.60 -11.86 -5.93
CA ALA A 146 -10.64 -10.41 -6.04
C ALA A 146 -11.02 -9.98 -7.46
N THR A 147 -12.11 -9.21 -7.56
CA THR A 147 -12.57 -8.64 -8.83
C THR A 147 -11.89 -7.31 -9.12
N ALA A 148 -11.33 -6.67 -8.07
CA ALA A 148 -10.69 -5.38 -8.18
C ALA A 148 -9.50 -5.26 -7.22
N VAL A 149 -8.40 -4.68 -7.70
CA VAL A 149 -7.17 -4.47 -6.92
C VAL A 149 -6.74 -2.99 -7.07
N PRO A 150 -6.90 -2.18 -6.03
CA PRO A 150 -6.42 -0.81 -6.02
C PRO A 150 -4.89 -0.79 -5.83
N VAL A 151 -4.18 -0.26 -6.81
CA VAL A 151 -2.70 -0.23 -6.86
C VAL A 151 -2.17 1.05 -7.47
N GLY A 152 -0.92 1.40 -7.12
CA GLY A 152 -0.16 2.42 -7.83
C GLY A 152 0.34 1.92 -9.19
N GLU A 153 0.75 2.84 -10.06
CA GLU A 153 1.26 2.51 -11.41
C GLU A 153 2.46 1.57 -11.41
N ASP A 154 3.29 1.61 -10.37
CA ASP A 154 4.45 0.74 -10.21
C ASP A 154 4.09 -0.74 -10.02
N GLN A 155 2.82 -1.03 -9.67
CA GLN A 155 2.30 -2.39 -9.51
C GLN A 155 1.60 -2.92 -10.78
N LEU A 156 1.42 -2.12 -11.83
CA LEU A 156 0.79 -2.56 -13.07
C LEU A 156 1.43 -3.83 -13.66
N PRO A 157 2.78 -3.95 -13.76
CA PRO A 157 3.40 -5.16 -14.30
C PRO A 157 3.14 -6.42 -13.46
N MET A 158 2.87 -6.27 -12.15
CA MET A 158 2.50 -7.39 -11.28
C MET A 158 1.09 -7.86 -11.56
N LEU A 159 0.15 -6.93 -11.72
CA LEU A 159 -1.25 -7.23 -12.04
C LEU A 159 -1.39 -7.84 -13.44
N GLU A 160 -0.60 -7.37 -14.42
CA GLU A 160 -0.53 -7.98 -15.75
C GLU A 160 -0.04 -9.42 -15.66
N GLN A 161 1.00 -9.69 -14.88
CA GLN A 161 1.49 -11.05 -14.66
C GLN A 161 0.45 -11.93 -13.93
N CYS A 162 -0.30 -11.38 -12.97
CA CYS A 162 -1.40 -12.07 -12.33
C CYS A 162 -2.47 -12.47 -13.36
N LYS A 163 -2.90 -11.56 -14.23
CA LYS A 163 -3.86 -11.83 -15.31
C LYS A 163 -3.35 -12.92 -16.27
N GLU A 164 -2.08 -12.89 -16.64
CA GLU A 164 -1.47 -13.94 -17.48
C GLU A 164 -1.58 -15.32 -16.81
N ILE A 165 -1.34 -15.40 -15.49
CA ILE A 165 -1.48 -16.65 -14.71
C ILE A 165 -2.94 -17.11 -14.71
N VAL A 166 -3.89 -16.21 -14.43
CA VAL A 166 -5.32 -16.50 -14.44
C VAL A 166 -5.77 -17.04 -15.81
N HIS A 167 -5.43 -16.34 -16.89
CA HIS A 167 -5.78 -16.75 -18.24
C HIS A 167 -5.17 -18.10 -18.59
N LYS A 168 -3.91 -18.34 -18.25
CA LYS A 168 -3.26 -19.60 -18.54
C LYS A 168 -3.83 -20.74 -17.70
N PHE A 169 -4.12 -20.50 -16.43
CA PHE A 169 -4.78 -21.49 -15.56
C PHE A 169 -6.13 -21.89 -16.14
N ASN A 170 -6.98 -20.91 -16.44
CA ASN A 170 -8.33 -21.14 -16.95
C ASN A 170 -8.30 -21.83 -18.33
N ALA A 171 -7.34 -21.50 -19.19
CA ALA A 171 -7.17 -22.17 -20.47
C ALA A 171 -6.76 -23.65 -20.37
N VAL A 172 -6.01 -24.02 -19.33
CA VAL A 172 -5.51 -25.40 -19.14
C VAL A 172 -6.50 -26.26 -18.34
N TYR A 173 -7.09 -25.67 -17.28
CA TYR A 173 -7.85 -26.41 -16.27
C TYR A 173 -9.35 -26.10 -16.26
N GLY A 174 -9.80 -25.12 -17.07
CA GLY A 174 -11.19 -24.63 -17.09
C GLY A 174 -11.40 -23.39 -16.25
N ASP A 175 -12.50 -22.67 -16.52
CA ASP A 175 -12.85 -21.39 -15.87
C ASP A 175 -13.02 -21.54 -14.35
N THR A 176 -12.00 -21.18 -13.62
CA THR A 176 -11.93 -21.35 -12.16
C THR A 176 -11.51 -20.06 -11.44
N LEU A 177 -10.48 -19.38 -11.97
CA LEU A 177 -9.93 -18.16 -11.37
C LEU A 177 -10.58 -16.91 -11.96
N VAL A 178 -10.75 -15.89 -11.11
CA VAL A 178 -11.33 -14.60 -11.50
C VAL A 178 -10.23 -13.68 -12.03
N ASP A 179 -10.50 -13.01 -13.16
CA ASP A 179 -9.61 -12.00 -13.74
C ASP A 179 -9.78 -10.66 -13.00
N PRO A 180 -8.76 -10.17 -12.26
CA PRO A 180 -8.90 -8.96 -11.46
C PRO A 180 -8.83 -7.70 -12.32
N GLN A 181 -9.68 -6.71 -12.03
CA GLN A 181 -9.59 -5.37 -12.62
C GLN A 181 -8.66 -4.49 -11.79
N ILE A 182 -7.91 -3.62 -12.46
CA ILE A 182 -7.00 -2.68 -11.83
C ILE A 182 -7.74 -1.40 -11.52
N ILE A 183 -7.67 -0.94 -10.28
CA ILE A 183 -8.16 0.39 -9.88
C ILE A 183 -6.94 1.29 -9.66
N LEU A 184 -6.76 2.28 -10.52
CA LEU A 184 -5.75 3.32 -10.33
C LEU A 184 -6.32 4.47 -9.49
N PRO A 185 -5.51 5.09 -8.63
CA PRO A 185 -5.93 6.26 -7.86
C PRO A 185 -6.30 7.42 -8.79
N LYS A 186 -7.35 8.14 -8.43
CA LYS A 186 -7.89 9.24 -9.25
C LYS A 186 -6.96 10.45 -9.33
N ASN A 187 -6.11 10.65 -8.34
CA ASN A 187 -5.21 11.80 -8.27
C ASN A 187 -3.75 11.36 -8.39
N GLN A 188 -3.23 11.39 -9.61
CA GLN A 188 -1.85 11.01 -9.92
C GLN A 188 -0.80 11.94 -9.28
N ALA A 189 -1.12 13.21 -9.06
CA ALA A 189 -0.19 14.17 -8.46
C ALA A 189 0.17 13.81 -7.00
N CYS A 190 -0.72 13.09 -6.29
CA CYS A 190 -0.52 12.68 -4.90
C CYS A 190 0.20 11.35 -4.73
N LEU A 191 0.45 10.60 -5.82
CA LEU A 191 0.93 9.22 -5.78
C LEU A 191 2.37 9.03 -5.29
N ARG A 192 3.20 10.06 -5.37
CA ARG A 192 4.62 9.99 -5.02
C ARG A 192 5.07 11.22 -4.26
N LEU A 193 4.70 11.31 -2.99
CA LEU A 193 5.26 12.36 -2.15
C LEU A 193 6.79 12.17 -2.04
N PRO A 194 7.57 13.23 -2.31
CA PRO A 194 9.01 13.22 -2.06
C PRO A 194 9.27 13.13 -0.56
N GLY A 195 10.44 12.66 -0.18
CA GLY A 195 10.93 12.80 1.19
C GLY A 195 11.08 14.29 1.58
N ILE A 196 11.21 14.54 2.87
CA ILE A 196 11.43 15.92 3.38
C ILE A 196 12.71 16.55 2.84
N ASP A 197 13.65 15.74 2.34
CA ASP A 197 14.90 16.15 1.70
C ASP A 197 14.73 16.65 0.25
N GLY A 198 13.55 16.46 -0.36
CA GLY A 198 13.24 16.87 -1.72
C GLY A 198 14.01 16.13 -2.82
N LYS A 199 14.86 15.13 -2.48
CA LYS A 199 15.77 14.48 -3.43
C LYS A 199 15.26 13.13 -3.92
N ALA A 200 14.59 12.39 -3.06
CA ALA A 200 14.14 11.04 -3.33
C ALA A 200 12.69 10.83 -2.89
N LYS A 201 12.08 9.75 -3.36
CA LYS A 201 10.79 9.28 -2.83
C LYS A 201 10.91 9.08 -1.31
N MET A 202 9.85 9.39 -0.59
CA MET A 202 9.74 9.11 0.84
C MET A 202 10.08 7.63 1.11
N SER A 203 11.06 7.40 1.97
CA SER A 203 11.56 6.06 2.29
C SER A 203 11.98 5.96 3.76
N LYS A 204 11.54 4.87 4.40
CA LYS A 204 11.89 4.57 5.79
C LYS A 204 13.40 4.42 6.00
N SER A 205 14.09 3.82 5.03
CA SER A 205 15.55 3.61 5.09
C SER A 205 16.37 4.88 4.98
N LEU A 206 15.81 5.92 4.34
CA LEU A 206 16.46 7.23 4.21
C LEU A 206 16.16 8.16 5.38
N GLY A 207 15.23 7.81 6.28
CA GLY A 207 14.85 8.65 7.41
C GLY A 207 14.14 9.96 7.00
N ASN A 208 13.68 10.07 5.75
CA ASN A 208 13.08 11.28 5.17
C ASN A 208 11.55 11.26 5.20
N CYS A 209 10.94 10.51 6.14
CA CYS A 209 9.50 10.31 6.24
C CYS A 209 8.84 11.14 7.35
N ILE A 210 7.62 11.61 7.10
CA ILE A 210 6.66 11.99 8.14
C ILE A 210 5.74 10.78 8.37
N TYR A 211 5.78 10.20 9.58
CA TYR A 211 4.95 9.03 9.93
C TYR A 211 3.57 9.45 10.41
N LEU A 212 2.57 8.59 10.23
CA LEU A 212 1.22 8.83 10.73
C LEU A 212 1.16 8.90 12.26
N SER A 213 2.09 8.21 12.91
CA SER A 213 2.26 8.17 14.37
C SER A 213 3.25 9.21 14.92
N ASP A 214 3.76 10.14 14.09
CA ASP A 214 4.65 11.18 14.59
C ASP A 214 3.89 12.15 15.52
N SER A 215 4.57 12.59 16.58
CA SER A 215 4.04 13.62 17.47
C SER A 215 3.87 14.96 16.73
N PRO A 216 3.04 15.88 17.27
CA PRO A 216 2.93 17.21 16.70
C PRO A 216 4.27 17.95 16.60
N GLU A 217 5.17 17.75 17.56
CA GLU A 217 6.49 18.37 17.56
C GLU A 217 7.44 17.73 16.53
N ASP A 218 7.39 16.40 16.37
CA ASP A 218 8.14 15.71 15.32
C ASP A 218 7.73 16.19 13.91
N ILE A 219 6.42 16.29 13.66
CA ILE A 219 5.90 16.83 12.39
C ILE A 219 6.41 18.24 12.15
N ARG A 220 6.31 19.11 13.16
CA ARG A 220 6.78 20.48 13.08
C ARG A 220 8.27 20.54 12.74
N THR A 221 9.09 19.78 13.47
CA THR A 221 10.53 19.70 13.25
C THR A 221 10.86 19.25 11.83
N LYS A 222 10.20 18.18 11.36
CA LYS A 222 10.38 17.64 10.01
C LYS A 222 9.95 18.65 8.95
N VAL A 223 8.79 19.31 9.10
CA VAL A 223 8.32 20.31 8.15
C VAL A 223 9.26 21.52 8.10
N MET A 224 9.72 22.01 9.24
CA MET A 224 10.65 23.14 9.28
C MET A 224 12.01 22.81 8.67
N SER A 225 12.44 21.52 8.70
CA SER A 225 13.67 21.05 8.08
C SER A 225 13.51 20.64 6.60
N MET A 226 12.30 20.70 6.02
CA MET A 226 12.08 20.36 4.61
C MET A 226 13.00 21.18 3.69
N PHE A 227 13.45 20.50 2.61
CA PHE A 227 14.20 21.16 1.54
C PHE A 227 13.43 22.38 1.02
N THR A 228 14.16 23.43 0.73
CA THR A 228 13.67 24.67 0.14
C THR A 228 14.41 24.96 -1.15
N ASP A 229 13.83 25.81 -1.98
CA ASP A 229 14.43 26.25 -3.23
C ASP A 229 15.80 26.95 -2.98
N PRO A 230 16.93 26.40 -3.46
CA PRO A 230 18.24 26.97 -3.24
C PRO A 230 18.46 28.32 -3.92
N THR A 231 17.58 28.71 -4.83
CA THR A 231 17.62 30.03 -5.50
C THR A 231 16.81 31.10 -4.78
N HIS A 232 15.92 30.72 -3.85
CA HIS A 232 15.11 31.61 -3.02
C HIS A 232 15.82 31.90 -1.70
N LEU A 233 16.91 32.71 -1.76
CA LEU A 233 17.75 33.00 -0.60
C LEU A 233 17.18 34.12 0.28
N ARG A 234 16.48 35.06 -0.33
CA ARG A 234 15.84 36.18 0.34
C ARG A 234 14.35 36.15 0.08
N ARG A 235 13.58 36.74 0.97
CA ARG A 235 12.12 36.82 0.84
C ARG A 235 11.66 37.44 -0.48
N GLU A 236 12.44 38.41 -0.98
CA GLU A 236 12.14 39.18 -2.19
C GLU A 236 12.47 38.40 -3.47
N ASP A 237 13.29 37.35 -3.39
CA ASP A 237 13.68 36.56 -4.55
C ASP A 237 12.46 35.78 -5.07
N PRO A 238 12.30 35.61 -6.40
CA PRO A 238 11.35 34.68 -6.97
C PRO A 238 11.68 33.25 -6.54
N GLY A 239 10.64 32.47 -6.22
CA GLY A 239 10.81 31.07 -5.83
C GLY A 239 10.18 30.09 -6.82
N HIS A 240 10.62 28.81 -6.79
CA HIS A 240 10.08 27.73 -7.61
C HIS A 240 9.18 26.82 -6.78
N THR A 241 7.99 26.59 -7.25
CA THR A 241 7.01 25.68 -6.62
C THR A 241 7.11 24.26 -7.18
N GLU A 242 7.54 24.12 -8.44
CA GLU A 242 7.76 22.85 -9.08
C GLU A 242 8.96 22.12 -8.44
N GLY A 243 8.78 20.85 -8.08
CA GLY A 243 9.82 20.06 -7.39
C GLY A 243 10.06 20.45 -5.93
N ASN A 244 9.41 21.50 -5.43
CA ASN A 244 9.52 21.92 -4.04
C ASN A 244 8.61 21.05 -3.15
N PRO A 245 9.17 20.27 -2.22
CA PRO A 245 8.38 19.35 -1.39
C PRO A 245 7.31 20.04 -0.56
N VAL A 246 7.54 21.28 -0.11
CA VAL A 246 6.55 22.03 0.69
C VAL A 246 5.26 22.25 -0.12
N PHE A 247 5.37 22.65 -1.39
CA PHE A 247 4.21 22.85 -2.25
C PHE A 247 3.59 21.55 -2.72
N ILE A 248 4.39 20.50 -2.97
CA ILE A 248 3.87 19.16 -3.30
C ILE A 248 3.01 18.61 -2.15
N TYR A 249 3.43 18.81 -0.91
CA TYR A 249 2.62 18.42 0.26
C TYR A 249 1.38 19.30 0.41
N LEU A 250 1.45 20.59 0.13
CA LEU A 250 0.27 21.45 0.10
C LEU A 250 -0.73 21.00 -0.99
N ASP A 251 -0.26 20.62 -2.18
CA ASP A 251 -1.13 20.06 -3.23
C ASP A 251 -1.84 18.77 -2.78
N ALA A 252 -1.19 17.97 -1.95
CA ALA A 252 -1.73 16.70 -1.47
C ALA A 252 -2.72 16.85 -0.30
N PHE A 253 -2.51 17.82 0.57
CA PHE A 253 -3.21 17.92 1.86
C PHE A 253 -4.03 19.18 2.04
N CYS A 254 -3.70 20.27 1.33
CA CYS A 254 -4.35 21.56 1.56
C CYS A 254 -5.78 21.56 1.00
N ARG A 255 -6.71 22.05 1.81
CA ARG A 255 -8.11 22.25 1.45
C ARG A 255 -8.44 23.75 1.52
N PRO A 256 -9.44 24.22 0.75
CA PRO A 256 -9.84 25.63 0.76
C PRO A 256 -10.17 26.17 2.16
N GLU A 257 -10.78 25.34 3.02
CA GLU A 257 -11.16 25.72 4.38
C GLU A 257 -9.99 26.04 5.31
N TYR A 258 -8.76 25.62 4.98
CA TYR A 258 -7.58 25.91 5.78
C TYR A 258 -7.03 27.34 5.58
N PHE A 259 -7.40 28.02 4.49
CA PHE A 259 -6.96 29.39 4.27
C PHE A 259 -7.60 30.37 5.25
N PRO A 260 -8.94 30.42 5.42
CA PRO A 260 -9.54 31.29 6.43
C PRO A 260 -9.03 31.03 7.85
N GLU A 261 -8.68 29.78 8.17
CA GLU A 261 -8.26 29.39 9.52
C GLU A 261 -6.78 29.70 9.78
N PHE A 262 -5.89 29.38 8.84
CA PHE A 262 -4.45 29.39 9.09
C PHE A 262 -3.68 30.43 8.29
N LEU A 263 -4.25 30.96 7.19
CA LEU A 263 -3.55 31.88 6.29
C LEU A 263 -4.54 32.79 5.53
N SER A 264 -5.38 33.52 6.27
CA SER A 264 -6.56 34.27 5.78
C SER A 264 -6.27 35.39 4.75
N GLU A 265 -5.01 35.72 4.54
CA GLU A 265 -4.58 36.73 3.54
C GLU A 265 -4.56 36.19 2.10
N TYR A 266 -4.78 34.89 1.90
CA TYR A 266 -4.87 34.24 0.58
C TYR A 266 -6.22 33.55 0.42
N SER A 267 -6.77 33.61 -0.79
CA SER A 267 -8.02 32.95 -1.15
C SER A 267 -7.86 31.48 -1.47
N GLY A 268 -6.63 31.01 -1.73
CA GLY A 268 -6.35 29.63 -2.06
C GLY A 268 -4.88 29.35 -2.39
N LEU A 269 -4.60 28.08 -2.67
CA LEU A 269 -3.23 27.59 -2.90
C LEU A 269 -2.58 28.20 -4.17
N ASP A 270 -3.37 28.45 -5.21
CA ASP A 270 -2.86 29.05 -6.46
C ASP A 270 -2.37 30.49 -6.23
N GLU A 271 -3.06 31.26 -5.42
CA GLU A 271 -2.64 32.62 -5.05
C GLU A 271 -1.37 32.57 -4.21
N LEU A 272 -1.28 31.67 -3.25
CA LEU A 272 -0.09 31.43 -2.44
C LEU A 272 1.13 31.06 -3.31
N LYS A 273 0.96 30.14 -4.26
CA LYS A 273 1.98 29.75 -5.23
C LYS A 273 2.42 30.93 -6.12
N ALA A 274 1.47 31.65 -6.67
CA ALA A 274 1.75 32.82 -7.49
C ALA A 274 2.53 33.92 -6.72
N HIS A 275 2.21 34.13 -5.43
CA HIS A 275 2.96 35.04 -4.59
C HIS A 275 4.41 34.57 -4.35
N TYR A 276 4.61 33.29 -4.05
CA TYR A 276 5.94 32.69 -3.86
C TYR A 276 6.80 32.81 -5.13
N GLN A 277 6.20 32.56 -6.30
CA GLN A 277 6.88 32.60 -7.59
C GLN A 277 7.31 34.03 -8.01
N ARG A 278 6.57 35.09 -7.64
CA ARG A 278 6.97 36.47 -7.95
C ARG A 278 7.90 37.11 -6.93
N GLY A 279 8.16 36.43 -5.80
CA GLY A 279 8.91 36.97 -4.68
C GLY A 279 8.03 37.76 -3.69
N GLY A 280 8.54 37.98 -2.49
CA GLY A 280 7.85 38.65 -1.39
C GLY A 280 7.30 37.71 -0.30
N LEU A 281 7.37 36.39 -0.48
CA LEU A 281 6.89 35.39 0.47
C LEU A 281 8.03 34.44 0.88
N GLY A 282 8.42 34.49 2.15
CA GLY A 282 9.51 33.64 2.67
C GLY A 282 9.08 32.23 3.00
N ASP A 283 10.01 31.24 2.84
CA ASP A 283 9.82 29.80 3.08
C ASP A 283 9.25 29.47 4.45
N VAL A 284 9.71 30.14 5.50
CA VAL A 284 9.27 29.90 6.88
C VAL A 284 7.75 30.07 7.03
N LYS A 285 7.16 31.02 6.31
CA LYS A 285 5.72 31.28 6.36
C LYS A 285 4.95 30.15 5.69
N VAL A 286 5.41 29.70 4.52
CA VAL A 286 4.80 28.58 3.78
C VAL A 286 4.94 27.27 4.57
N LYS A 287 6.10 27.02 5.19
CA LYS A 287 6.32 25.84 6.06
C LYS A 287 5.42 25.86 7.30
N LYS A 288 5.22 27.04 7.92
CA LYS A 288 4.27 27.16 9.05
C LYS A 288 2.84 26.85 8.61
N PHE A 289 2.44 27.31 7.44
CA PHE A 289 1.13 26.98 6.89
C PHE A 289 1.00 25.47 6.62
N LEU A 290 1.98 24.85 5.95
CA LEU A 290 2.01 23.41 5.74
C LEU A 290 1.95 22.63 7.07
N ASN A 291 2.69 23.07 8.09
CA ASN A 291 2.61 22.44 9.40
C ASN A 291 1.20 22.47 9.97
N ASN A 292 0.50 23.60 9.90
CA ASN A 292 -0.86 23.72 10.39
C ASN A 292 -1.83 22.80 9.62
N VAL A 293 -1.69 22.74 8.29
CA VAL A 293 -2.46 21.83 7.43
C VAL A 293 -2.22 20.38 7.83
N LEU A 294 -0.95 19.96 7.99
CA LEU A 294 -0.62 18.58 8.38
C LEU A 294 -1.08 18.27 9.80
N GLN A 295 -1.01 19.22 10.74
CA GLN A 295 -1.55 19.02 12.08
C GLN A 295 -3.06 18.79 12.05
N ALA A 296 -3.81 19.59 11.27
CA ALA A 296 -5.25 19.42 11.13
C ALA A 296 -5.64 18.08 10.49
N GLU A 297 -4.93 17.68 9.42
CA GLU A 297 -5.18 16.41 8.72
C GLU A 297 -4.82 15.17 9.57
N LEU A 298 -3.72 15.23 10.32
CA LEU A 298 -3.18 14.07 11.04
C LEU A 298 -3.68 13.99 12.50
N ALA A 299 -4.17 15.05 13.11
CA ALA A 299 -4.66 15.01 14.48
C ALA A 299 -5.78 13.97 14.70
N PRO A 300 -6.80 13.87 13.84
CA PRO A 300 -7.83 12.84 14.00
C PRO A 300 -7.29 11.41 13.85
N ILE A 301 -6.26 11.21 13.02
CA ILE A 301 -5.61 9.91 12.83
C ILE A 301 -4.82 9.54 14.09
N ARG A 302 -4.02 10.48 14.63
CA ARG A 302 -3.29 10.25 15.89
C ARG A 302 -4.23 9.93 17.05
N GLN A 303 -5.32 10.68 17.19
CA GLN A 303 -6.30 10.45 18.26
C GLN A 303 -6.89 9.04 18.18
N ARG A 304 -7.33 8.61 16.99
CA ARG A 304 -7.85 7.24 16.80
C ARG A 304 -6.76 6.20 17.07
N ARG A 305 -5.52 6.46 16.68
CA ARG A 305 -4.41 5.55 16.94
C ARG A 305 -4.18 5.38 18.45
N GLU A 306 -4.13 6.48 19.22
CA GLU A 306 -3.99 6.47 20.68
C GLU A 306 -5.14 5.71 21.36
N ASP A 307 -6.35 5.82 20.83
CA ASP A 307 -7.50 5.11 21.37
C ASP A 307 -7.42 3.60 21.09
N TRP A 308 -6.92 3.19 19.91
CA TRP A 308 -6.66 1.78 19.60
C TRP A 308 -5.46 1.22 20.37
N GLU A 309 -4.44 2.02 20.64
CA GLU A 309 -3.28 1.61 21.46
C GLU A 309 -3.69 1.24 22.89
N LYS A 310 -4.74 1.83 23.43
CA LYS A 310 -5.34 1.45 24.72
C LYS A 310 -6.10 0.11 24.67
N ARG A 311 -6.38 -0.39 23.47
CA ARG A 311 -7.21 -1.56 23.18
C ARG A 311 -6.46 -2.61 22.35
N LEU A 312 -5.18 -2.83 22.58
CA LEU A 312 -4.37 -3.79 21.84
C LEU A 312 -4.96 -5.22 21.79
N PRO A 313 -5.60 -5.75 22.85
CA PRO A 313 -6.28 -7.05 22.76
C PRO A 313 -7.38 -7.08 21.70
N ASP A 314 -8.13 -5.99 21.52
CA ASP A 314 -9.18 -5.90 20.49
C ASP A 314 -8.55 -5.89 19.09
N VAL A 315 -7.44 -5.16 18.90
CA VAL A 315 -6.70 -5.15 17.62
C VAL A 315 -6.19 -6.55 17.28
N TYR A 316 -5.66 -7.26 18.27
CA TYR A 316 -5.22 -8.65 18.11
C TYR A 316 -6.40 -9.55 17.68
N GLU A 317 -7.55 -9.42 18.33
CA GLU A 317 -8.74 -10.21 18.02
C GLU A 317 -9.29 -9.91 16.62
N ILE A 318 -9.28 -8.63 16.19
CA ILE A 318 -9.64 -8.23 14.82
C ILE A 318 -8.77 -8.97 13.80
N LEU A 319 -7.46 -9.00 14.01
CA LEU A 319 -6.52 -9.69 13.12
C LEU A 319 -6.72 -11.22 13.15
N ARG A 320 -6.99 -11.79 14.33
CA ARG A 320 -7.24 -13.23 14.49
C ARG A 320 -8.49 -13.67 13.74
N VAL A 321 -9.61 -13.00 14.00
CA VAL A 321 -10.90 -13.31 13.34
C VAL A 321 -10.85 -13.01 11.85
N GLY A 322 -10.22 -11.90 11.47
CA GLY A 322 -10.03 -11.56 10.05
C GLY A 322 -9.18 -12.60 9.32
N SER A 323 -8.11 -13.11 9.95
CA SER A 323 -7.29 -14.16 9.36
C SER A 323 -8.04 -15.49 9.22
N GLU A 324 -8.89 -15.85 10.19
CA GLU A 324 -9.74 -17.03 10.10
C GLU A 324 -10.76 -16.90 8.96
N THR A 325 -11.43 -15.75 8.85
CA THR A 325 -12.35 -15.43 7.76
C THR A 325 -11.67 -15.51 6.40
N ALA A 326 -10.52 -14.86 6.26
CA ALA A 326 -9.72 -14.86 5.04
C ALA A 326 -9.29 -16.29 4.67
N ARG A 327 -8.84 -17.10 5.65
CA ARG A 327 -8.44 -18.48 5.43
C ARG A 327 -9.59 -19.34 4.90
N ASN A 328 -10.80 -19.19 5.44
CA ASN A 328 -11.98 -19.93 4.97
C ASN A 328 -12.27 -19.63 3.50
N THR A 329 -12.13 -18.37 3.06
CA THR A 329 -12.30 -17.98 1.66
C THR A 329 -11.19 -18.58 0.78
N ALA A 330 -9.94 -18.47 1.19
CA ALA A 330 -8.79 -19.02 0.46
C ALA A 330 -8.88 -20.54 0.34
N ALA A 331 -9.28 -21.25 1.41
CA ALA A 331 -9.49 -22.70 1.40
C ALA A 331 -10.59 -23.13 0.43
N SER A 332 -11.67 -22.33 0.30
CA SER A 332 -12.70 -22.58 -0.70
C SER A 332 -12.16 -22.48 -2.12
N THR A 333 -11.41 -21.43 -2.40
CA THR A 333 -10.79 -21.24 -3.73
C THR A 333 -9.76 -22.33 -4.03
N LEU A 334 -8.95 -22.71 -3.05
CA LEU A 334 -7.97 -23.79 -3.22
C LEU A 334 -8.64 -25.13 -3.53
N ARG A 335 -9.78 -25.44 -2.93
CA ARG A 335 -10.56 -26.66 -3.28
C ARG A 335 -10.99 -26.63 -4.74
N ASP A 336 -11.51 -25.51 -5.24
CA ASP A 336 -11.92 -25.42 -6.64
C ASP A 336 -10.71 -25.52 -7.58
N VAL A 337 -9.57 -24.97 -7.21
CA VAL A 337 -8.30 -25.10 -7.95
C VAL A 337 -7.86 -26.57 -8.00
N ARG A 338 -7.86 -27.27 -6.85
CA ARG A 338 -7.50 -28.70 -6.80
C ARG A 338 -8.44 -29.55 -7.63
N HIS A 339 -9.73 -29.26 -7.59
CA HIS A 339 -10.74 -29.94 -8.40
C HIS A 339 -10.51 -29.73 -9.90
N ALA A 340 -10.30 -28.49 -10.32
CA ALA A 340 -9.99 -28.16 -11.72
C ALA A 340 -8.71 -28.85 -12.21
N MET A 341 -7.69 -28.96 -11.35
CA MET A 341 -6.43 -29.65 -11.64
C MET A 341 -6.53 -31.17 -11.53
N ARG A 342 -7.66 -31.71 -11.05
CA ARG A 342 -7.90 -33.15 -10.79
C ARG A 342 -6.89 -33.77 -9.79
N ILE A 343 -6.55 -33.03 -8.75
CA ILE A 343 -5.65 -33.47 -7.67
C ILE A 343 -6.36 -33.60 -6.32
N ASP A 344 -7.67 -33.62 -6.33
CA ASP A 344 -8.58 -33.90 -5.22
C ASP A 344 -8.91 -35.40 -5.07
N TYR A 345 -7.86 -36.23 -5.13
CA TYR A 345 -7.90 -37.67 -5.33
C TYR A 345 -8.90 -38.43 -4.44
N PHE A 346 -9.11 -38.01 -3.21
CA PHE A 346 -9.99 -38.70 -2.27
C PHE A 346 -11.44 -38.20 -2.32
N GLU A 347 -11.70 -37.12 -3.05
CA GLU A 347 -13.03 -36.56 -3.31
C GLU A 347 -13.58 -37.08 -4.65
N ASP A 348 -12.72 -37.64 -5.52
CA ASP A 348 -13.08 -38.20 -6.82
C ASP A 348 -13.11 -39.74 -6.80
N SER A 349 -14.31 -40.33 -6.81
CA SER A 349 -14.49 -41.78 -6.88
C SER A 349 -13.99 -42.43 -8.20
N ASN A 350 -13.75 -41.62 -9.24
CA ASN A 350 -13.27 -42.10 -10.55
C ASN A 350 -11.81 -42.61 -10.48
N LEU A 351 -11.04 -42.17 -9.47
CA LEU A 351 -9.68 -42.68 -9.25
C LEU A 351 -9.63 -44.21 -9.09
N LEU A 352 -10.72 -44.82 -8.59
CA LEU A 352 -10.83 -46.27 -8.40
C LEU A 352 -11.32 -47.00 -9.65
N ARG A 353 -11.76 -46.32 -10.69
CA ARG A 353 -12.21 -46.94 -11.94
C ARG A 353 -10.99 -47.21 -12.81
N LYS A 354 -10.78 -48.50 -13.12
CA LYS A 354 -9.87 -48.90 -14.21
C LYS A 354 -10.62 -48.64 -15.51
N ASP A 355 -10.19 -47.69 -16.34
CA ASP A 355 -10.60 -47.61 -17.73
C ASP A 355 -10.16 -48.84 -18.52
#